data_915c7fb0f8f2d424110a89efa1b50cb5
#
_entry.id   915c7fb0f8f2d424110a89efa1b50cb5
#
_cell.length_a   1.000
_cell.length_b   1.000
_cell.length_c   1.000
_cell.angle_alpha   90.00
_cell.angle_beta   90.00
_cell.angle_gamma   90.00
#
_symmetry.space_group_name_H-M   'P 1'
#
loop_
_entity.id
_entity.type
_entity.pdbx_description
1 polymer ?
#
loop_
_entity_poly.entity_id
_entity_poly.type
_entity_poly.pdbx_seq_one_letter_code
_entity_poly.pdbx_strand_id
1 'polypeptide(L)'
;LQADEIQEAGTFFNTDGYRIVSVYSLNDYIGMMEDGLAGWEVKNGHVLPTAAAPEFATDDDTFASGKGTQEDPYVIATESQLQYFADSCEESTYEGQYLVLSADITLTNDWTPIVDFSGNLDGQGHHISNVKIGSEQAAATCDYAGFFGKLSKEAVVKNLNLDDVVIYAQSNDGAR
;
A
#
# COMPACT_ATOMS: atom_id res chain seq x y z
N LEU A 1 -13.63 -24.21 12.03
CA LEU A 1 -13.96 -24.60 13.41
C LEU A 1 -15.37 -24.13 13.71
N GLN A 2 -16.23 -24.97 14.29
CA GLN A 2 -17.57 -24.58 14.71
C GLN A 2 -17.50 -23.97 16.11
N ALA A 3 -18.39 -23.00 16.39
CA ALA A 3 -18.39 -22.28 17.66
C ALA A 3 -18.52 -23.19 18.88
N ASP A 4 -19.28 -24.27 18.74
CA ASP A 4 -19.53 -25.26 19.78
C ASP A 4 -18.26 -26.03 20.17
N GLU A 5 -17.41 -26.35 19.19
CA GLU A 5 -16.13 -27.04 19.41
C GLU A 5 -15.12 -26.14 20.13
N ILE A 6 -15.27 -24.82 19.97
CA ILE A 6 -14.41 -23.85 20.63
C ILE A 6 -14.87 -23.58 22.07
N GLN A 7 -16.18 -23.66 22.35
CA GLN A 7 -16.74 -23.47 23.69
C GLN A 7 -16.40 -24.59 24.68
N GLU A 8 -16.41 -25.83 24.25
CA GLU A 8 -16.22 -26.99 25.15
C GLU A 8 -14.76 -27.23 25.52
N ALA A 9 -13.82 -26.87 24.68
CA ALA A 9 -12.42 -27.23 24.88
C ALA A 9 -11.58 -26.20 25.66
N GLY A 10 -12.09 -25.04 25.93
CA GLY A 10 -11.44 -23.98 26.74
C GLY A 10 -10.11 -23.47 26.19
N THR A 11 -9.40 -24.26 25.41
CA THR A 11 -8.12 -23.91 24.80
C THR A 11 -7.81 -24.78 23.60
N PHE A 12 -7.60 -24.14 22.46
CA PHE A 12 -7.05 -24.77 21.28
C PHE A 12 -5.63 -24.26 21.02
N PHE A 13 -4.79 -25.16 20.53
CA PHE A 13 -3.51 -24.77 19.93
C PHE A 13 -3.62 -24.99 18.45
N ASN A 14 -3.27 -24.00 17.64
CA ASN A 14 -3.04 -24.22 16.23
C ASN A 14 -1.72 -25.00 16.04
N THR A 15 -1.40 -25.35 14.79
CA THR A 15 -0.18 -26.06 14.42
C THR A 15 1.10 -25.32 14.83
N ASP A 16 1.03 -24.02 15.09
CA ASP A 16 2.15 -23.17 15.48
C ASP A 16 2.25 -22.96 17.00
N GLY A 17 1.40 -23.64 17.78
CA GLY A 17 1.43 -23.62 19.24
C GLY A 17 0.74 -22.41 19.88
N TYR A 18 0.01 -21.63 19.13
CA TYR A 18 -0.77 -20.51 19.68
C TYR A 18 -2.06 -20.97 20.32
N ARG A 19 -2.33 -20.41 21.47
CA ARG A 19 -3.53 -20.71 22.23
C ARG A 19 -4.74 -20.01 21.63
N ILE A 20 -5.74 -20.78 21.20
CA ILE A 20 -7.03 -20.25 20.78
C ILE A 20 -7.99 -20.35 21.97
N VAL A 21 -8.46 -19.21 22.45
CA VAL A 21 -9.52 -19.11 23.44
C VAL A 21 -10.89 -19.36 22.81
N SER A 22 -11.93 -19.59 23.59
CA SER A 22 -13.29 -19.77 23.05
C SER A 22 -13.72 -18.53 22.27
N VAL A 23 -14.63 -18.70 21.32
CA VAL A 23 -15.14 -17.60 20.49
C VAL A 23 -15.70 -16.44 21.33
N TYR A 24 -16.37 -16.75 22.42
CA TYR A 24 -16.89 -15.72 23.32
C TYR A 24 -15.78 -14.98 24.05
N SER A 25 -14.77 -15.69 24.53
CA SER A 25 -13.59 -15.06 25.17
C SER A 25 -12.77 -14.26 24.17
N LEU A 26 -12.73 -14.67 22.90
CA LEU A 26 -12.06 -13.92 21.84
C LEU A 26 -12.81 -12.61 21.54
N ASN A 27 -14.13 -12.65 21.44
CA ASN A 27 -14.94 -11.46 21.23
C ASN A 27 -14.91 -10.51 22.44
N ASP A 28 -14.94 -11.07 23.66
CA ASP A 28 -14.77 -10.28 24.89
C ASP A 28 -13.39 -9.62 24.95
N TYR A 29 -12.35 -10.36 24.56
CA TYR A 29 -10.99 -9.84 24.50
C TYR A 29 -10.81 -8.77 23.42
N ILE A 30 -11.39 -8.97 22.24
CA ILE A 30 -11.44 -7.98 21.16
C ILE A 30 -12.19 -6.72 21.60
N GLY A 31 -13.30 -6.86 22.33
CA GLY A 31 -14.07 -5.74 22.86
C GLY A 31 -13.34 -4.97 23.97
N MET A 32 -12.34 -5.56 24.61
CA MET A 32 -11.50 -4.93 25.62
C MET A 32 -10.29 -4.18 25.06
N MET A 33 -9.93 -4.42 23.81
CA MET A 33 -8.89 -3.65 23.13
C MET A 33 -9.48 -2.31 22.70
N GLU A 34 -8.92 -1.20 23.19
CA GLU A 34 -9.38 0.16 22.87
C GLU A 34 -9.33 0.46 21.36
N ASP A 35 -8.52 -0.27 20.61
CA ASP A 35 -8.39 -0.17 19.13
C ASP A 35 -9.11 -1.34 18.42
N GLY A 36 -10.17 -1.86 19.03
CA GLY A 36 -10.92 -3.04 18.64
C GLY A 36 -10.66 -3.52 17.23
N LEU A 37 -10.20 -4.77 17.12
CA LEU A 37 -10.41 -5.52 15.89
C LEU A 37 -11.92 -5.55 15.63
N ALA A 38 -12.41 -4.54 14.96
CA ALA A 38 -13.81 -4.30 14.74
C ALA A 38 -14.40 -5.50 14.02
N GLY A 39 -15.30 -6.17 14.69
CA GLY A 39 -16.34 -6.82 13.98
C GLY A 39 -16.08 -8.23 13.51
N TRP A 40 -15.84 -9.15 14.45
CA TRP A 40 -16.17 -10.56 14.22
C TRP A 40 -17.51 -10.86 14.90
N GLU A 41 -18.45 -11.44 14.17
CA GLU A 41 -19.72 -11.90 14.74
C GLU A 41 -19.80 -13.42 14.69
N VAL A 42 -20.50 -14.03 15.65
CA VAL A 42 -20.87 -15.43 15.59
C VAL A 42 -22.24 -15.52 14.95
N LYS A 43 -22.33 -16.10 13.75
CA LYS A 43 -23.57 -16.30 13.02
C LYS A 43 -23.69 -17.76 12.59
N ASN A 44 -24.76 -18.42 13.05
CA ASN A 44 -25.01 -19.85 12.76
C ASN A 44 -23.84 -20.77 13.17
N GLY A 45 -23.20 -20.51 14.32
CA GLY A 45 -22.08 -21.31 14.81
C GLY A 45 -20.74 -21.06 14.10
N HIS A 46 -20.65 -20.07 13.22
CA HIS A 46 -19.43 -19.69 12.54
C HIS A 46 -18.99 -18.29 12.97
N VAL A 47 -17.68 -18.12 13.15
CA VAL A 47 -17.06 -16.80 13.36
C VAL A 47 -16.88 -16.17 11.99
N LEU A 48 -17.58 -15.08 11.75
CA LEU A 48 -17.55 -14.36 10.49
C LEU A 48 -17.12 -12.90 10.75
N PRO A 49 -16.39 -12.30 9.86
CA PRO A 49 -16.19 -10.86 9.93
C PRO A 49 -17.56 -10.18 9.77
N THR A 50 -17.89 -9.23 10.64
CA THR A 50 -19.05 -8.35 10.43
C THR A 50 -18.87 -7.62 9.10
N ALA A 51 -19.96 -7.35 8.40
CA ALA A 51 -20.05 -6.97 7.00
C ALA A 51 -19.32 -5.67 6.56
N ALA A 52 -18.59 -5.03 7.44
CA ALA A 52 -17.43 -4.23 7.06
C ALA A 52 -16.23 -5.06 7.50
N ALA A 53 -15.54 -5.69 6.55
CA ALA A 53 -14.14 -5.99 6.82
C ALA A 53 -13.56 -4.74 7.49
N PRO A 54 -12.85 -4.86 8.65
CA PRO A 54 -12.10 -3.72 9.10
C PRO A 54 -11.30 -3.30 7.87
N GLU A 55 -11.53 -2.11 7.37
CA GLU A 55 -10.48 -1.43 6.70
C GLU A 55 -9.39 -1.45 7.76
N PHE A 56 -8.44 -2.36 7.62
CA PHE A 56 -7.16 -2.12 8.27
C PHE A 56 -6.88 -0.71 7.85
N ALA A 57 -6.87 0.21 8.82
CA ALA A 57 -6.32 1.51 8.57
C ALA A 57 -4.98 1.19 7.94
N THR A 58 -4.93 1.24 6.62
CA THR A 58 -3.68 1.21 5.91
C THR A 58 -3.02 2.43 6.50
N ASP A 59 -1.97 2.21 7.27
CA ASP A 59 -1.15 3.32 7.73
C ASP A 59 -0.72 3.96 6.43
N ASP A 60 -1.43 5.01 6.02
CA ASP A 60 -1.25 5.65 4.70
C ASP A 60 0.16 6.19 4.56
N ASP A 61 0.89 6.24 5.68
CA ASP A 61 2.24 6.75 5.80
C ASP A 61 3.31 5.63 5.82
N THR A 62 3.04 4.43 5.32
CA THR A 62 4.02 3.34 5.28
C THR A 62 3.88 2.43 4.05
N PHE A 63 4.84 1.54 3.84
CA PHE A 63 4.71 0.42 2.90
C PHE A 63 3.83 -0.69 3.50
N ALA A 64 3.22 -1.52 2.63
CA ALA A 64 2.44 -2.68 3.08
C ALA A 64 3.27 -3.65 3.90
N SER A 65 4.54 -3.83 3.55
CA SER A 65 5.50 -4.68 4.25
C SER A 65 6.92 -4.49 3.69
N GLY A 66 7.88 -5.26 4.21
CA GLY A 66 9.24 -5.32 3.70
C GLY A 66 10.23 -4.45 4.46
N LYS A 67 11.50 -4.64 4.15
CA LYS A 67 12.64 -3.92 4.75
C LYS A 67 13.51 -3.20 3.70
N GLY A 68 13.10 -3.23 2.43
CA GLY A 68 13.84 -2.63 1.33
C GLY A 68 15.08 -3.39 0.90
N THR A 69 15.27 -4.64 1.34
CA THR A 69 16.36 -5.50 0.85
C THR A 69 15.93 -6.28 -0.38
N GLN A 70 16.87 -6.89 -1.08
CA GLN A 70 16.55 -7.71 -2.26
C GLN A 70 15.71 -8.93 -1.89
N GLU A 71 15.91 -9.51 -0.71
CA GLU A 71 15.19 -10.68 -0.21
C GLU A 71 13.85 -10.32 0.45
N ASP A 72 13.71 -9.07 0.92
CA ASP A 72 12.55 -8.56 1.64
C ASP A 72 12.26 -7.12 1.17
N PRO A 73 11.83 -6.92 -0.11
CA PRO A 73 11.61 -5.61 -0.69
C PRO A 73 10.42 -4.89 -0.04
N TYR A 74 10.42 -3.57 -0.06
CA TYR A 74 9.24 -2.80 0.29
C TYR A 74 8.09 -3.11 -0.68
N VAL A 75 6.89 -3.34 -0.14
CA VAL A 75 5.71 -3.72 -0.91
C VAL A 75 4.75 -2.54 -1.00
N ILE A 76 4.33 -2.22 -2.23
CA ILE A 76 3.34 -1.20 -2.56
C ILE A 76 2.13 -1.90 -3.16
N ALA A 77 0.95 -1.75 -2.53
CA ALA A 77 -0.30 -2.38 -2.92
C ALA A 77 -1.45 -1.41 -3.15
N THR A 78 -1.33 -0.16 -2.66
CA THR A 78 -2.41 0.82 -2.69
C THR A 78 -1.93 2.18 -3.21
N GLU A 79 -2.87 3.05 -3.63
CA GLU A 79 -2.57 4.44 -4.01
C GLU A 79 -1.89 5.20 -2.88
N SER A 80 -2.37 5.06 -1.63
CA SER A 80 -1.78 5.74 -0.46
C SER A 80 -0.32 5.33 -0.24
N GLN A 81 -0.01 4.04 -0.34
CA GLN A 81 1.37 3.55 -0.23
C GLN A 81 2.26 4.02 -1.37
N LEU A 82 1.70 4.13 -2.58
CA LEU A 82 2.41 4.69 -3.73
C LEU A 82 2.68 6.19 -3.53
N GLN A 83 1.72 6.92 -2.96
CA GLN A 83 1.90 8.33 -2.60
C GLN A 83 2.95 8.48 -1.51
N TYR A 84 2.88 7.67 -0.45
CA TYR A 84 3.92 7.64 0.59
C TYR A 84 5.32 7.41 0.00
N PHE A 85 5.46 6.45 -0.92
CA PHE A 85 6.73 6.23 -1.62
C PHE A 85 7.19 7.49 -2.37
N ALA A 86 6.29 8.14 -3.11
CA ALA A 86 6.61 9.34 -3.87
C ALA A 86 7.07 10.49 -2.96
N ASP A 87 6.32 10.75 -1.88
CA ASP A 87 6.62 11.83 -0.92
C ASP A 87 7.93 11.56 -0.17
N SER A 88 8.17 10.32 0.23
CA SER A 88 9.40 9.92 0.93
C SER A 88 10.66 10.03 0.05
N CYS A 89 10.51 10.11 -1.29
CA CYS A 89 11.62 10.38 -2.20
C CYS A 89 12.18 11.81 -2.07
N GLU A 90 11.50 12.72 -1.40
CA GLU A 90 12.05 14.04 -1.06
C GLU A 90 13.18 13.94 -0.01
N GLU A 91 13.11 12.94 0.86
CA GLU A 91 14.09 12.73 1.95
C GLU A 91 15.07 11.58 1.65
N SER A 92 14.68 10.61 0.83
CA SER A 92 15.46 9.42 0.52
C SER A 92 15.33 9.00 -0.93
N THR A 93 16.45 8.89 -1.64
CA THR A 93 16.46 8.41 -3.03
C THR A 93 16.30 6.90 -3.17
N TYR A 94 16.21 6.14 -2.09
CA TYR A 94 16.16 4.67 -2.06
C TYR A 94 17.36 3.97 -2.69
N GLU A 95 18.53 4.61 -2.74
CA GLU A 95 19.74 4.01 -3.30
C GLU A 95 20.03 2.64 -2.66
N GLY A 96 20.22 1.63 -3.50
CA GLY A 96 20.48 0.26 -3.08
C GLY A 96 19.28 -0.49 -2.46
N GLN A 97 18.13 0.14 -2.34
CA GLN A 97 16.91 -0.49 -1.82
C GLN A 97 16.03 -1.04 -2.93
N TYR A 98 15.15 -1.96 -2.55
CA TYR A 98 14.26 -2.70 -3.44
C TYR A 98 12.81 -2.48 -3.07
N LEU A 99 11.99 -2.22 -4.10
CA LEU A 99 10.56 -2.00 -4.00
C LEU A 99 9.83 -2.86 -5.03
N VAL A 100 8.64 -3.32 -4.69
CA VAL A 100 7.77 -4.09 -5.60
C VAL A 100 6.34 -3.57 -5.55
N LEU A 101 5.65 -3.62 -6.70
CA LEU A 101 4.18 -3.56 -6.69
C LEU A 101 3.64 -4.97 -6.44
N SER A 102 2.56 -5.07 -5.70
CA SER A 102 1.86 -6.33 -5.45
C SER A 102 0.40 -6.34 -5.94
N ALA A 103 -0.05 -5.22 -6.50
CA ALA A 103 -1.39 -5.05 -7.07
C ALA A 103 -1.40 -3.97 -8.15
N ASP A 104 -2.44 -4.00 -9.00
CA ASP A 104 -2.75 -2.89 -9.89
C ASP A 104 -3.30 -1.72 -9.08
N ILE A 105 -2.85 -0.49 -9.41
CA ILE A 105 -3.20 0.73 -8.69
C ILE A 105 -3.87 1.71 -9.65
N THR A 106 -5.05 2.20 -9.30
CA THR A 106 -5.72 3.28 -10.03
C THR A 106 -5.64 4.56 -9.22
N LEU A 107 -5.00 5.59 -9.80
CA LEU A 107 -4.89 6.88 -9.13
C LEU A 107 -6.23 7.63 -9.18
N THR A 108 -6.61 8.21 -8.06
CA THR A 108 -7.81 9.03 -7.91
C THR A 108 -7.50 10.53 -7.90
N ASN A 109 -6.26 10.88 -7.57
CA ASN A 109 -5.75 12.25 -7.52
C ASN A 109 -4.71 12.49 -8.63
N ASP A 110 -4.42 13.78 -8.88
CA ASP A 110 -3.33 14.15 -9.77
C ASP A 110 -1.99 13.68 -9.19
N TRP A 111 -1.14 13.18 -10.08
CA TRP A 111 0.17 12.64 -9.71
C TRP A 111 1.21 13.76 -9.62
N THR A 112 1.96 13.77 -8.53
CA THR A 112 3.17 14.60 -8.39
C THR A 112 4.39 13.75 -8.79
N PRO A 113 5.21 14.20 -9.75
CA PRO A 113 6.40 13.46 -10.16
C PRO A 113 7.35 13.13 -9.02
N ILE A 114 7.81 11.89 -8.93
CA ILE A 114 8.83 11.48 -7.97
C ILE A 114 10.12 12.26 -8.24
N VAL A 115 10.55 13.08 -7.29
CA VAL A 115 11.60 14.10 -7.52
C VAL A 115 12.97 13.51 -7.87
N ASP A 116 13.40 12.45 -7.20
CA ASP A 116 14.66 11.73 -7.48
C ASP A 116 14.57 10.29 -6.99
N PHE A 117 14.91 9.34 -7.83
CA PHE A 117 14.90 7.93 -7.47
C PHE A 117 16.18 7.23 -7.92
N SER A 118 16.79 6.47 -7.02
CA SER A 118 18.05 5.74 -7.23
C SER A 118 17.94 4.24 -6.91
N GLY A 119 16.76 3.77 -6.48
CA GLY A 119 16.52 2.41 -6.04
C GLY A 119 16.18 1.43 -7.16
N ASN A 120 15.68 0.27 -6.76
CA ASN A 120 15.21 -0.80 -7.64
C ASN A 120 13.71 -0.99 -7.48
N LEU A 121 12.91 -0.61 -8.46
CA LEU A 121 11.47 -0.82 -8.49
C LEU A 121 11.10 -1.90 -9.51
N ASP A 122 10.48 -2.96 -9.05
CA ASP A 122 9.90 -4.00 -9.89
C ASP A 122 8.36 -3.91 -9.83
N GLY A 123 7.75 -3.49 -10.93
CA GLY A 123 6.29 -3.44 -11.05
C GLY A 123 5.61 -4.81 -11.11
N GLN A 124 6.37 -5.90 -11.22
CA GLN A 124 5.90 -7.29 -11.32
C GLN A 124 4.83 -7.53 -12.41
N GLY A 125 4.76 -6.65 -13.39
CA GLY A 125 3.77 -6.66 -14.47
C GLY A 125 2.45 -5.97 -14.11
N HIS A 126 2.34 -5.41 -12.89
CA HIS A 126 1.19 -4.63 -12.48
C HIS A 126 1.08 -3.30 -13.21
N HIS A 127 -0.11 -2.74 -13.18
CA HIS A 127 -0.51 -1.51 -13.84
C HIS A 127 -0.73 -0.39 -12.83
N ILE A 128 -0.22 0.81 -13.14
CA ILE A 128 -0.63 2.05 -12.51
C ILE A 128 -1.41 2.84 -13.57
N SER A 129 -2.69 3.07 -13.32
CA SER A 129 -3.61 3.70 -14.26
C SER A 129 -4.09 5.07 -13.79
N ASN A 130 -4.60 5.86 -14.75
CA ASN A 130 -5.11 7.21 -14.52
C ASN A 130 -4.03 8.19 -14.02
N VAL A 131 -2.81 8.07 -14.55
CA VAL A 131 -1.68 8.94 -14.19
C VAL A 131 -1.88 10.33 -14.81
N LYS A 132 -2.25 11.32 -14.00
CA LYS A 132 -2.50 12.69 -14.45
C LYS A 132 -1.56 13.68 -13.79
N ILE A 133 -0.94 14.54 -14.58
CA ILE A 133 -0.09 15.63 -14.12
C ILE A 133 -0.64 16.92 -14.71
N GLY A 134 -1.33 17.71 -13.87
CA GLY A 134 -2.04 18.91 -14.31
C GLY A 134 -3.23 18.63 -15.23
N SER A 135 -3.81 19.68 -15.78
CA SER A 135 -4.94 19.63 -16.69
C SER A 135 -4.80 20.68 -17.80
N GLU A 136 -5.64 20.59 -18.84
CA GLU A 136 -5.70 21.57 -19.93
C GLU A 136 -5.99 22.99 -19.39
N GLN A 137 -6.78 23.10 -18.33
CA GLN A 137 -7.16 24.38 -17.71
C GLN A 137 -6.15 24.86 -16.66
N ALA A 138 -5.34 23.92 -16.09
CA ALA A 138 -4.39 24.18 -15.05
C ALA A 138 -3.15 23.28 -15.24
N ALA A 139 -2.25 23.72 -16.13
CA ALA A 139 -1.01 22.99 -16.34
C ALA A 139 -0.15 22.99 -15.04
N ALA A 140 0.41 21.84 -14.70
CA ALA A 140 1.33 21.73 -13.58
C ALA A 140 2.62 22.51 -13.89
N THR A 141 3.14 23.23 -12.91
CA THR A 141 4.42 23.92 -13.02
C THR A 141 5.50 23.06 -12.41
N CYS A 142 6.27 22.37 -13.26
CA CYS A 142 7.35 21.50 -12.83
C CYS A 142 8.43 21.40 -13.91
N ASP A 143 9.67 21.21 -13.47
CA ASP A 143 10.83 21.12 -14.40
C ASP A 143 10.92 19.74 -15.06
N TYR A 144 10.37 18.73 -14.41
CA TYR A 144 10.36 17.34 -14.89
C TYR A 144 8.95 16.75 -14.75
N ALA A 145 8.25 16.63 -15.87
CA ALA A 145 6.89 16.11 -15.91
C ALA A 145 6.89 14.64 -16.35
N GLY A 146 6.68 13.74 -15.42
CA GLY A 146 6.62 12.31 -15.66
C GLY A 146 6.21 11.55 -14.39
N PHE A 147 6.04 10.24 -14.49
CA PHE A 147 5.82 9.43 -13.30
C PHE A 147 7.01 9.56 -12.33
N PHE A 148 8.22 9.43 -12.87
CA PHE A 148 9.46 9.86 -12.24
C PHE A 148 9.88 11.20 -12.83
N GLY A 149 10.18 12.18 -12.00
CA GLY A 149 10.79 13.42 -12.42
C GLY A 149 12.25 13.21 -12.79
N LYS A 150 12.98 12.42 -11.98
CA LYS A 150 14.36 12.10 -12.22
C LYS A 150 14.71 10.69 -11.76
N LEU A 151 15.47 10.00 -12.59
CA LEU A 151 16.10 8.72 -12.26
C LEU A 151 17.62 8.88 -12.27
N SER A 152 18.29 8.38 -11.24
CA SER A 152 19.75 8.31 -11.23
C SER A 152 20.25 7.21 -12.17
N LYS A 153 21.55 7.20 -12.43
CA LYS A 153 22.16 6.16 -13.28
C LYS A 153 22.14 4.75 -12.66
N GLU A 154 21.98 4.65 -11.34
CA GLU A 154 21.87 3.42 -10.58
C GLU A 154 20.44 2.92 -10.48
N ALA A 155 19.45 3.76 -10.79
CA ALA A 155 18.04 3.40 -10.71
C ALA A 155 17.69 2.27 -11.68
N VAL A 156 16.93 1.30 -11.21
CA VAL A 156 16.35 0.24 -12.02
C VAL A 156 14.84 0.27 -11.87
N VAL A 157 14.14 0.52 -12.97
CA VAL A 157 12.67 0.40 -13.02
C VAL A 157 12.35 -0.64 -14.08
N LYS A 158 11.62 -1.67 -13.72
CA LYS A 158 11.28 -2.77 -14.62
C LYS A 158 9.87 -3.31 -14.39
N ASN A 159 9.30 -3.97 -15.41
CA ASN A 159 8.01 -4.65 -15.35
C ASN A 159 6.86 -3.76 -14.83
N LEU A 160 6.94 -2.46 -15.06
CA LEU A 160 5.94 -1.47 -14.67
C LEU A 160 5.15 -1.03 -15.90
N ASN A 161 3.83 -1.08 -15.81
CA ASN A 161 2.94 -0.55 -16.85
C ASN A 161 2.29 0.75 -16.32
N LEU A 162 2.28 1.78 -17.17
CA LEU A 162 1.60 3.04 -16.90
C LEU A 162 0.50 3.22 -17.94
N ASP A 163 -0.76 3.30 -17.49
CA ASP A 163 -1.92 3.40 -18.35
C ASP A 163 -2.63 4.75 -18.15
N ASP A 164 -3.34 5.20 -19.18
CA ASP A 164 -4.12 6.43 -19.17
C ASP A 164 -3.31 7.65 -18.69
N VAL A 165 -2.10 7.80 -19.23
CA VAL A 165 -1.18 8.87 -18.87
C VAL A 165 -1.55 10.16 -19.58
N VAL A 166 -1.84 11.22 -18.80
CA VAL A 166 -2.16 12.56 -19.30
C VAL A 166 -1.28 13.58 -18.61
N ILE A 167 -0.48 14.33 -19.38
CA ILE A 167 0.46 15.32 -18.84
C ILE A 167 0.19 16.68 -19.48
N TYR A 168 -0.18 17.66 -18.65
CA TYR A 168 -0.20 19.07 -18.98
C TYR A 168 0.76 19.79 -18.04
N ALA A 169 1.93 20.13 -18.52
CA ALA A 169 2.97 20.74 -17.72
C ALA A 169 3.64 21.92 -18.43
N GLN A 170 4.13 22.85 -17.63
CA GLN A 170 4.94 24.00 -18.07
C GLN A 170 6.18 24.12 -17.18
N SER A 171 7.29 24.59 -17.78
CA SER A 171 8.54 24.79 -17.05
C SER A 171 8.42 25.94 -16.05
N ASN A 172 9.12 25.83 -14.91
CA ASN A 172 9.31 26.91 -13.95
C ASN A 172 10.03 28.13 -14.55
N ASP A 173 10.84 27.95 -15.60
CA ASP A 173 11.62 29.04 -16.22
C ASP A 173 10.80 30.03 -17.05
N GLY A 174 9.46 29.94 -17.02
CA GLY A 174 8.55 30.78 -17.77
C GLY A 174 8.96 30.87 -19.24
N ALA A 175 8.13 30.39 -20.13
CA ALA A 175 8.40 30.46 -21.58
C ALA A 175 8.85 31.86 -21.96
N ARG A 176 10.08 32.00 -22.43
CA ARG A 176 10.56 33.14 -23.21
C ARG A 176 10.33 32.90 -24.69
#